data_f85a776ef4bfd03da2d38c7d8eabc74a
#
_entry.id   f85a776ef4bfd03da2d38c7d8eabc74a
#
_cell.length_a   1.000
_cell.length_b   1.000
_cell.length_c   1.000
_cell.angle_alpha   90.00
_cell.angle_beta   90.00
_cell.angle_gamma   90.00
#
_symmetry.space_group_name_H-M   'P 1'
#
loop_
_entity.id
_entity.type
_entity.pdbx_description
1 polymer ?
#
loop_
_entity_poly.entity_id
_entity_poly.type
_entity_poly.pdbx_seq_one_letter_code
_entity_poly.pdbx_strand_id
1 'polypeptide(L)'
;MKKNFKDIYNDSINKPEEFWRNISEDVFWFKKPNKILNKSNPPFYKWFEDGVTNSCYNALDFHIDQGRGDKTALIYDSPITGNKAKFTFNELKQKVSRFAGVLDKQGVTKGDRVIIYMPMMPEAVVAMLACARIGAIHSVVFGGFASNELASRIDDSKAKVLITAS
;
A
#
# COMPACT_ATOMS: atom_id res chain seq x y z
N MET A 1 -23.83 22.41 -2.49
CA MET A 1 -24.25 21.39 -3.48
C MET A 1 -23.13 20.38 -3.65
N LYS A 2 -23.42 19.08 -3.66
CA LYS A 2 -22.41 18.07 -4.04
C LYS A 2 -22.15 18.22 -5.54
N LYS A 3 -20.87 18.44 -5.92
CA LYS A 3 -20.48 18.46 -7.33
C LYS A 3 -20.82 17.12 -7.98
N ASN A 4 -21.30 17.14 -9.23
CA ASN A 4 -21.52 15.92 -10.00
C ASN A 4 -20.18 15.38 -10.55
N PHE A 5 -20.19 14.17 -11.11
CA PHE A 5 -18.97 13.53 -11.63
C PHE A 5 -18.26 14.38 -12.70
N LYS A 6 -19.03 14.98 -13.61
CA LYS A 6 -18.49 15.78 -14.72
C LYS A 6 -17.74 17.02 -14.21
N ASP A 7 -18.28 17.68 -13.18
CA ASP A 7 -17.65 18.86 -12.56
C ASP A 7 -16.34 18.46 -11.85
N ILE A 8 -16.38 17.36 -11.09
CA ILE A 8 -15.20 16.83 -10.39
C ILE A 8 -14.10 16.45 -11.40
N TYR A 9 -14.46 15.75 -12.46
CA TYR A 9 -13.54 15.38 -13.53
C TYR A 9 -12.93 16.61 -14.22
N ASN A 10 -13.75 17.58 -14.60
CA ASN A 10 -13.30 18.81 -15.22
C ASN A 10 -12.33 19.60 -14.30
N ASP A 11 -12.61 19.68 -13.01
CA ASP A 11 -11.71 20.33 -12.04
C ASP A 11 -10.37 19.59 -11.97
N SER A 12 -10.37 18.25 -11.96
CA SER A 12 -9.13 17.45 -11.88
C SER A 12 -8.22 17.63 -13.10
N ILE A 13 -8.78 17.91 -14.28
CA ILE A 13 -8.02 18.11 -15.53
C ILE A 13 -7.61 19.57 -15.71
N ASN A 14 -8.55 20.52 -15.48
CA ASN A 14 -8.32 21.93 -15.78
C ASN A 14 -7.59 22.66 -14.66
N LYS A 15 -7.71 22.19 -13.40
CA LYS A 15 -7.09 22.78 -12.22
C LYS A 15 -6.39 21.71 -11.35
N PRO A 16 -5.47 20.92 -11.92
CA PRO A 16 -4.93 19.73 -11.25
C PRO A 16 -4.26 20.06 -9.90
N GLU A 17 -3.48 21.14 -9.81
CA GLU A 17 -2.78 21.45 -8.55
C GLU A 17 -3.74 21.84 -7.42
N GLU A 18 -4.76 22.66 -7.72
CA GLU A 18 -5.78 23.03 -6.74
C GLU A 18 -6.63 21.81 -6.34
N PHE A 19 -7.05 21.02 -7.33
CA PHE A 19 -7.86 19.82 -7.11
C PHE A 19 -7.13 18.80 -6.22
N TRP A 20 -5.91 18.43 -6.58
CA TRP A 20 -5.14 17.43 -5.84
C TRP A 20 -4.62 17.95 -4.49
N ARG A 21 -4.42 19.25 -4.34
CA ARG A 21 -4.16 19.87 -3.02
C ARG A 21 -5.33 19.61 -2.08
N ASN A 22 -6.56 19.90 -2.54
CA ASN A 22 -7.77 19.71 -1.72
C ASN A 22 -8.00 18.23 -1.37
N ILE A 23 -7.83 17.31 -2.34
CA ILE A 23 -7.96 15.87 -2.09
C ILE A 23 -6.88 15.36 -1.14
N SER A 24 -5.66 15.91 -1.20
CA SER A 24 -4.56 15.48 -0.34
C SER A 24 -4.77 15.82 1.16
N GLU A 25 -5.74 16.68 1.50
CA GLU A 25 -6.09 16.95 2.90
C GLU A 25 -6.75 15.74 3.58
N ASP A 26 -7.34 14.80 2.82
CA ASP A 26 -7.89 13.55 3.33
C ASP A 26 -6.81 12.49 3.67
N VAL A 27 -5.57 12.74 3.28
CA VAL A 27 -4.41 11.87 3.55
C VAL A 27 -3.67 12.39 4.78
N PHE A 28 -3.30 11.47 5.68
CA PHE A 28 -2.40 11.84 6.78
C PHE A 28 -0.96 12.01 6.26
N TRP A 29 -0.37 13.15 6.55
CA TRP A 29 1.01 13.49 6.20
C TRP A 29 1.84 13.71 7.46
N PHE A 30 2.98 13.05 7.59
CA PHE A 30 3.99 13.39 8.60
C PHE A 30 4.64 14.73 8.30
N LYS A 31 4.76 15.06 7.00
CA LYS A 31 5.14 16.38 6.50
C LYS A 31 4.25 16.70 5.31
N LYS A 32 3.39 17.71 5.43
CA LYS A 32 2.52 18.15 4.33
C LYS A 32 3.35 18.64 3.14
N PRO A 33 2.94 18.31 1.90
CA PRO A 33 3.61 18.80 0.71
C PRO A 33 3.32 20.30 0.50
N ASN A 34 4.35 21.07 0.16
CA ASN A 34 4.18 22.43 -0.33
C ASN A 34 3.96 22.45 -1.84
N LYS A 35 4.69 21.59 -2.55
CA LYS A 35 4.63 21.48 -4.00
C LYS A 35 3.77 20.29 -4.41
N ILE A 36 2.61 20.57 -4.99
CA ILE A 36 1.65 19.54 -5.39
C ILE A 36 2.10 18.81 -6.65
N LEU A 37 2.48 19.57 -7.69
CA LEU A 37 2.93 19.03 -8.97
C LEU A 37 4.21 19.70 -9.44
N ASN A 38 5.22 18.90 -9.71
CA ASN A 38 6.45 19.34 -10.36
C ASN A 38 6.46 18.92 -11.83
N LYS A 39 6.45 19.91 -12.73
CA LYS A 39 6.46 19.74 -14.20
C LYS A 39 7.82 20.03 -14.83
N SER A 40 8.89 20.14 -14.05
CA SER A 40 10.21 20.57 -14.55
C SER A 40 10.88 19.58 -15.48
N ASN A 41 10.45 18.31 -15.50
CA ASN A 41 11.03 17.25 -16.34
C ASN A 41 9.94 16.46 -17.09
N PRO A 42 9.26 17.03 -18.10
CA PRO A 42 8.24 16.30 -18.86
C PRO A 42 8.88 15.15 -19.69
N PRO A 43 8.20 14.02 -19.86
CA PRO A 43 6.87 13.68 -19.35
C PRO A 43 6.88 13.14 -17.90
N PHE A 44 8.03 13.09 -17.25
CA PHE A 44 8.21 12.50 -15.91
C PHE A 44 7.89 13.51 -14.82
N TYR A 45 6.60 13.75 -14.60
CA TYR A 45 6.12 14.64 -13.56
C TYR A 45 6.22 14.00 -12.17
N LYS A 46 6.40 14.84 -11.15
CA LYS A 46 6.41 14.38 -9.76
C LYS A 46 5.28 15.05 -8.98
N TRP A 47 4.55 14.23 -8.25
CA TRP A 47 3.48 14.66 -7.37
C TRP A 47 3.93 14.63 -5.92
N PHE A 48 3.59 15.66 -5.14
CA PHE A 48 3.82 15.73 -3.69
C PHE A 48 5.27 15.42 -3.28
N GLU A 49 6.25 15.82 -4.08
CA GLU A 49 7.64 15.35 -3.95
C GLU A 49 8.34 15.72 -2.64
N ASP A 50 7.90 16.80 -1.95
CA ASP A 50 8.41 17.25 -0.67
C ASP A 50 7.55 16.83 0.52
N GLY A 51 6.47 16.08 0.29
CA GLY A 51 5.62 15.51 1.30
C GLY A 51 6.18 14.19 1.86
N VAL A 52 5.81 13.87 3.11
CA VAL A 52 6.17 12.59 3.75
C VAL A 52 4.93 11.93 4.30
N THR A 53 4.62 10.74 3.82
CA THR A 53 3.52 9.91 4.30
C THR A 53 3.92 8.44 4.32
N ASN A 54 3.10 7.59 4.94
CA ASN A 54 3.26 6.14 4.90
C ASN A 54 1.90 5.50 4.63
N SER A 55 1.83 4.69 3.57
CA SER A 55 0.57 4.06 3.14
C SER A 55 0.02 3.09 4.18
N CYS A 56 0.88 2.36 4.89
CA CYS A 56 0.45 1.46 5.96
C CYS A 56 -0.12 2.23 7.15
N TYR A 57 0.51 3.35 7.53
CA TYR A 57 -0.02 4.22 8.60
C TYR A 57 -1.42 4.73 8.24
N ASN A 58 -1.60 5.25 7.03
CA ASN A 58 -2.91 5.70 6.56
C ASN A 58 -3.95 4.58 6.53
N ALA A 59 -3.55 3.36 6.16
CA ALA A 59 -4.47 2.22 6.07
C ALA A 59 -4.85 1.62 7.43
N LEU A 60 -4.01 1.73 8.45
CA LEU A 60 -4.22 1.06 9.74
C LEU A 60 -4.14 2.01 10.94
N ASP A 61 -2.97 2.57 11.20
CA ASP A 61 -2.70 3.32 12.44
C ASP A 61 -3.57 4.55 12.56
N PHE A 62 -3.72 5.30 11.48
CA PHE A 62 -4.60 6.48 11.41
C PHE A 62 -6.05 6.14 11.80
N HIS A 63 -6.56 4.99 11.36
CA HIS A 63 -7.92 4.58 11.72
C HIS A 63 -8.04 4.21 13.20
N ILE A 64 -7.00 3.63 13.80
CA ILE A 64 -6.96 3.31 15.22
C ILE A 64 -6.93 4.60 16.03
N ASP A 65 -6.08 5.56 15.64
CA ASP A 65 -5.96 6.87 16.28
C ASP A 65 -7.28 7.67 16.23
N GLN A 66 -8.12 7.40 15.21
CA GLN A 66 -9.48 7.94 15.07
C GLN A 66 -10.55 7.12 15.81
N GLY A 67 -10.18 6.22 16.74
CA GLY A 67 -11.11 5.42 17.53
C GLY A 67 -11.82 4.29 16.79
N ARG A 68 -11.29 3.86 15.63
CA ARG A 68 -11.85 2.76 14.83
C ARG A 68 -11.13 1.43 15.04
N GLY A 69 -10.29 1.31 16.06
CA GLY A 69 -9.44 0.14 16.28
C GLY A 69 -10.17 -1.20 16.33
N ASP A 70 -11.36 -1.24 16.91
CA ASP A 70 -12.17 -2.46 17.06
C ASP A 70 -13.13 -2.70 15.87
N LYS A 71 -13.16 -1.80 14.88
CA LYS A 71 -13.93 -2.02 13.67
C LYS A 71 -13.24 -3.03 12.75
N THR A 72 -14.03 -3.78 12.00
CA THR A 72 -13.51 -4.74 11.00
C THR A 72 -12.76 -4.00 9.89
N ALA A 73 -11.50 -4.33 9.72
CA ALA A 73 -10.62 -3.81 8.66
C ALA A 73 -10.49 -4.76 7.47
N LEU A 74 -10.53 -6.08 7.72
CA LEU A 74 -10.37 -7.09 6.68
C LEU A 74 -11.38 -8.22 6.90
N ILE A 75 -12.05 -8.62 5.82
CA ILE A 75 -12.92 -9.79 5.76
C ILE A 75 -12.32 -10.77 4.76
N TYR A 76 -12.15 -12.01 5.19
CA TYR A 76 -11.73 -13.12 4.35
C TYR A 76 -12.86 -14.14 4.23
N ASP A 77 -13.16 -14.55 3.01
CA ASP A 77 -14.12 -15.61 2.70
C ASP A 77 -13.57 -16.41 1.52
N SER A 78 -13.20 -17.67 1.77
CA SER A 78 -12.61 -18.54 0.76
C SER A 78 -13.60 -19.65 0.37
N PRO A 79 -14.14 -19.65 -0.84
CA PRO A 79 -14.98 -20.73 -1.33
C PRO A 79 -14.22 -22.03 -1.54
N ILE A 80 -12.89 -21.97 -1.68
CA ILE A 80 -12.03 -23.15 -1.91
C ILE A 80 -11.82 -23.93 -0.61
N THR A 81 -11.49 -23.23 0.48
CA THR A 81 -11.20 -23.86 1.77
C THR A 81 -12.39 -23.85 2.73
N GLY A 82 -13.45 -23.11 2.42
CA GLY A 82 -14.57 -22.85 3.31
C GLY A 82 -14.25 -21.94 4.50
N ASN A 83 -13.02 -21.45 4.62
CA ASN A 83 -12.58 -20.63 5.74
C ASN A 83 -13.10 -19.20 5.61
N LYS A 84 -13.60 -18.67 6.74
CA LYS A 84 -14.00 -17.27 6.89
C LYS A 84 -13.31 -16.67 8.09
N ALA A 85 -12.84 -15.44 7.95
CA ALA A 85 -12.22 -14.71 9.05
C ALA A 85 -12.53 -13.20 8.96
N LYS A 86 -12.52 -12.53 10.11
CA LYS A 86 -12.58 -11.07 10.20
C LYS A 86 -11.43 -10.60 11.07
N PHE A 87 -10.81 -9.50 10.69
CA PHE A 87 -9.75 -8.88 11.46
C PHE A 87 -10.13 -7.43 11.72
N THR A 88 -10.02 -6.99 12.95
CA THR A 88 -10.13 -5.58 13.32
C THR A 88 -8.89 -4.81 12.88
N PHE A 89 -8.95 -3.47 12.89
CA PHE A 89 -7.76 -2.64 12.64
C PHE A 89 -6.64 -2.94 13.64
N ASN A 90 -6.97 -3.14 14.92
CA ASN A 90 -5.99 -3.49 15.96
C ASN A 90 -5.31 -4.83 15.67
N GLU A 91 -6.06 -5.88 15.37
CA GLU A 91 -5.54 -7.21 15.07
C GLU A 91 -4.67 -7.20 13.80
N LEU A 92 -5.13 -6.52 12.75
CA LEU A 92 -4.38 -6.41 11.50
C LEU A 92 -3.08 -5.63 11.70
N LYS A 93 -3.11 -4.52 12.45
CA LYS A 93 -1.90 -3.76 12.82
C LYS A 93 -0.88 -4.63 13.55
N GLN A 94 -1.32 -5.45 14.51
CA GLN A 94 -0.42 -6.35 15.24
C GLN A 94 0.26 -7.36 14.31
N LYS A 95 -0.52 -8.01 13.42
CA LYS A 95 0.02 -8.95 12.43
C LYS A 95 1.03 -8.27 11.51
N VAL A 96 0.67 -7.12 10.97
CA VAL A 96 1.52 -6.32 10.06
C VAL A 96 2.81 -5.87 10.76
N SER A 97 2.73 -5.40 12.00
CA SER A 97 3.91 -4.94 12.76
C SER A 97 4.86 -6.09 13.07
N ARG A 98 4.33 -7.27 13.45
CA ARG A 98 5.17 -8.47 13.68
C ARG A 98 5.88 -8.90 12.39
N PHE A 99 5.16 -8.94 11.27
CA PHE A 99 5.74 -9.35 10.01
C PHE A 99 6.73 -8.33 9.45
N ALA A 100 6.48 -7.02 9.65
CA ALA A 100 7.46 -5.97 9.36
C ALA A 100 8.77 -6.17 10.12
N GLY A 101 8.70 -6.57 11.41
CA GLY A 101 9.88 -6.93 12.19
C GLY A 101 10.60 -8.19 11.68
N VAL A 102 9.90 -9.15 11.07
CA VAL A 102 10.52 -10.30 10.38
C VAL A 102 11.30 -9.83 9.16
N LEU A 103 10.71 -8.97 8.33
CA LEU A 103 11.38 -8.44 7.14
C LEU A 103 12.62 -7.62 7.51
N ASP A 104 12.52 -6.79 8.55
CA ASP A 104 13.67 -6.03 9.07
C ASP A 104 14.82 -6.95 9.52
N LYS A 105 14.51 -8.03 10.26
CA LYS A 105 15.50 -9.05 10.66
C LYS A 105 16.13 -9.79 9.46
N GLN A 106 15.42 -9.91 8.34
CA GLN A 106 15.96 -10.41 7.08
C GLN A 106 16.78 -9.35 6.32
N GLY A 107 16.97 -8.18 6.92
CA GLY A 107 17.75 -7.09 6.39
C GLY A 107 17.01 -6.25 5.33
N VAL A 108 15.68 -6.38 5.20
CA VAL A 108 14.88 -5.55 4.27
C VAL A 108 14.79 -4.13 4.82
N THR A 109 15.18 -3.17 4.01
CA THR A 109 15.18 -1.73 4.34
C THR A 109 14.35 -0.93 3.34
N LYS A 110 14.16 0.36 3.62
CA LYS A 110 13.44 1.27 2.71
C LYS A 110 14.04 1.23 1.31
N GLY A 111 13.19 1.02 0.31
CA GLY A 111 13.57 0.94 -1.10
C GLY A 111 13.99 -0.45 -1.58
N ASP A 112 14.18 -1.43 -0.69
CA ASP A 112 14.39 -2.82 -1.09
C ASP A 112 13.12 -3.39 -1.72
N ARG A 113 13.27 -4.34 -2.65
CA ARG A 113 12.16 -5.02 -3.32
C ARG A 113 11.90 -6.36 -2.69
N VAL A 114 10.60 -6.65 -2.51
CA VAL A 114 10.07 -7.89 -1.95
C VAL A 114 9.04 -8.45 -2.93
N ILE A 115 9.21 -9.68 -3.37
CA ILE A 115 8.20 -10.38 -4.17
C ILE A 115 7.22 -11.08 -3.23
N ILE A 116 5.93 -10.94 -3.52
CA ILE A 116 4.86 -11.66 -2.82
C ILE A 116 4.19 -12.58 -3.82
N TYR A 117 4.49 -13.88 -3.74
CA TYR A 117 3.94 -14.92 -4.59
C TYR A 117 3.05 -15.83 -3.75
N MET A 118 1.81 -15.40 -3.56
CA MET A 118 0.85 -16.03 -2.65
C MET A 118 -0.55 -16.10 -3.27
N PRO A 119 -1.37 -17.08 -2.86
CA PRO A 119 -2.80 -17.07 -3.18
C PRO A 119 -3.51 -15.91 -2.44
N MET A 120 -4.80 -15.72 -2.77
CA MET A 120 -5.64 -14.71 -2.13
C MET A 120 -5.98 -15.12 -0.69
N MET A 121 -5.12 -14.76 0.24
CA MET A 121 -5.23 -15.08 1.67
C MET A 121 -4.85 -13.84 2.52
N PRO A 122 -5.30 -13.77 3.78
CA PRO A 122 -5.04 -12.61 4.65
C PRO A 122 -3.56 -12.28 4.81
N GLU A 123 -2.69 -13.28 4.80
CA GLU A 123 -1.25 -13.14 4.93
C GLU A 123 -0.64 -12.36 3.77
N ALA A 124 -1.22 -12.42 2.56
CA ALA A 124 -0.78 -11.60 1.44
C ALA A 124 -1.02 -10.10 1.71
N VAL A 125 -2.17 -9.75 2.29
CA VAL A 125 -2.47 -8.37 2.72
C VAL A 125 -1.51 -7.91 3.82
N VAL A 126 -1.24 -8.79 4.81
CA VAL A 126 -0.26 -8.53 5.88
C VAL A 126 1.12 -8.25 5.29
N ALA A 127 1.57 -9.06 4.32
CA ALA A 127 2.86 -8.90 3.66
C ALA A 127 2.98 -7.56 2.90
N MET A 128 1.94 -7.20 2.13
CA MET A 128 1.89 -5.90 1.42
C MET A 128 1.99 -4.72 2.38
N LEU A 129 1.18 -4.73 3.45
CA LEU A 129 1.18 -3.65 4.44
C LEU A 129 2.46 -3.61 5.26
N ALA A 130 3.09 -4.75 5.55
CA ALA A 130 4.38 -4.82 6.24
C ALA A 130 5.50 -4.19 5.41
N CYS A 131 5.56 -4.49 4.11
CA CYS A 131 6.49 -3.82 3.19
C CYS A 131 6.26 -2.30 3.18
N ALA A 132 5.01 -1.85 3.03
CA ALA A 132 4.68 -0.43 3.06
C ALA A 132 5.05 0.23 4.40
N ARG A 133 4.90 -0.47 5.53
CA ARG A 133 5.26 0.04 6.87
C ARG A 133 6.73 0.41 6.98
N ILE A 134 7.63 -0.43 6.47
CA ILE A 134 9.08 -0.20 6.50
C ILE A 134 9.61 0.58 5.29
N GLY A 135 8.72 0.96 4.35
CA GLY A 135 9.09 1.68 3.13
C GLY A 135 9.75 0.82 2.06
N ALA A 136 9.63 -0.51 2.16
CA ALA A 136 10.05 -1.44 1.11
C ALA A 136 9.03 -1.43 -0.06
N ILE A 137 9.50 -1.79 -1.23
CA ILE A 137 8.71 -1.89 -2.46
C ILE A 137 8.26 -3.35 -2.61
N HIS A 138 6.96 -3.60 -2.62
CA HIS A 138 6.46 -4.94 -2.88
C HIS A 138 5.97 -5.10 -4.32
N SER A 139 6.20 -6.29 -4.89
CA SER A 139 5.65 -6.72 -6.16
C SER A 139 4.82 -7.97 -5.94
N VAL A 140 3.50 -7.87 -6.16
CA VAL A 140 2.59 -8.99 -6.00
C VAL A 140 2.51 -9.74 -7.32
N VAL A 141 2.84 -11.03 -7.26
CA VAL A 141 2.79 -11.95 -8.39
C VAL A 141 1.62 -12.90 -8.19
N PHE A 142 0.78 -13.03 -9.19
CA PHE A 142 -0.35 -13.95 -9.12
C PHE A 142 0.11 -15.40 -8.94
N GLY A 143 -0.41 -16.06 -7.90
CA GLY A 143 0.01 -17.40 -7.49
C GLY A 143 -0.23 -18.52 -8.51
N GLY A 144 -0.94 -18.25 -9.61
CA GLY A 144 -1.14 -19.17 -10.74
C GLY A 144 -0.11 -19.02 -11.87
N PHE A 145 0.86 -18.11 -11.76
CA PHE A 145 1.90 -17.98 -12.78
C PHE A 145 2.91 -19.12 -12.71
N ALA A 146 3.42 -19.50 -13.90
CA ALA A 146 4.48 -20.50 -14.03
C ALA A 146 5.81 -19.97 -13.44
N SER A 147 6.69 -20.92 -13.11
CA SER A 147 8.00 -20.62 -12.49
C SER A 147 8.86 -19.64 -13.31
N ASN A 148 8.82 -19.72 -14.64
CA ASN A 148 9.57 -18.81 -15.52
C ASN A 148 9.10 -17.35 -15.39
N GLU A 149 7.79 -17.13 -15.23
CA GLU A 149 7.21 -15.82 -15.04
C GLU A 149 7.60 -15.23 -13.67
N LEU A 150 7.65 -16.08 -12.65
CA LEU A 150 8.14 -15.67 -11.33
C LEU A 150 9.62 -15.33 -11.37
N ALA A 151 10.45 -16.17 -12.00
CA ALA A 151 11.88 -15.94 -12.15
C ALA A 151 12.19 -14.61 -12.85
N SER A 152 11.51 -14.34 -13.98
CA SER A 152 11.67 -13.07 -14.72
C SER A 152 11.38 -11.84 -13.83
N ARG A 153 10.36 -11.91 -12.97
CA ARG A 153 10.04 -10.80 -12.04
C ARG A 153 11.04 -10.63 -10.91
N ILE A 154 11.59 -11.74 -10.42
CA ILE A 154 12.65 -11.73 -9.42
C ILE A 154 13.91 -11.07 -10.00
N ASP A 155 14.29 -11.46 -11.21
CA ASP A 155 15.49 -10.96 -11.89
C ASP A 155 15.35 -9.48 -12.23
N ASP A 156 14.19 -9.07 -12.78
CA ASP A 156 13.93 -7.68 -13.14
C ASP A 156 13.92 -6.76 -11.91
N SER A 157 13.21 -7.16 -10.86
CA SER A 157 13.13 -6.35 -9.63
C SER A 157 14.38 -6.40 -8.77
N LYS A 158 15.25 -7.41 -8.95
CA LYS A 158 16.37 -7.73 -8.05
C LYS A 158 15.87 -7.83 -6.60
N ALA A 159 14.82 -8.60 -6.41
CA ALA A 159 14.16 -8.73 -5.13
C ALA A 159 15.08 -9.36 -4.09
N LYS A 160 15.07 -8.80 -2.88
CA LYS A 160 15.87 -9.26 -1.75
C LYS A 160 15.22 -10.43 -1.02
N VAL A 161 13.90 -10.47 -1.00
CA VAL A 161 13.09 -11.49 -0.33
C VAL A 161 11.95 -11.91 -1.24
N LEU A 162 11.65 -13.20 -1.24
CA LEU A 162 10.44 -13.81 -1.80
C LEU A 162 9.58 -14.34 -0.65
N ILE A 163 8.34 -13.90 -0.59
CA ILE A 163 7.32 -14.39 0.34
C ILE A 163 6.40 -15.32 -0.44
N THR A 164 6.23 -16.54 0.05
CA THR A 164 5.36 -17.55 -0.57
C THR A 164 4.56 -18.30 0.49
N ALA A 165 3.51 -19.02 0.06
CA ALA A 165 2.76 -19.96 0.87
C ALA A 165 3.13 -21.40 0.47
N SER A 166 3.11 -22.30 1.45
CA SER A 166 3.26 -23.75 1.26
C SER A 166 1.90 -24.41 1.17
#